data_413ce616023ceae64ee481574f7ff7c3
#
_entry.id   413ce616023ceae64ee481574f7ff7c3
#
_cell.length_a   1.000
_cell.length_b   1.000
_cell.length_c   1.000
_cell.angle_alpha   90.00
_cell.angle_beta   90.00
_cell.angle_gamma   90.00
#
_symmetry.space_group_name_H-M   'P 1'
#
loop_
_entity.id
_entity.type
_entity.pdbx_description
1 polymer ?
#
loop_
_entity_poly.entity_id
_entity_poly.type
_entity_poly.pdbx_seq_one_letter_code
_entity_poly.pdbx_strand_id
1 'polypeptide(L)'
;MAKAYLVAVYYKIHDVEKLKNYGADALPAMMANGGTALARGSNISEIEGVPPERAVVGEFESVEAAKKAYNSEAYQAAKKKLEGGVDRMLFVIEGS
;
A
#
# COMPACT_ATOMS: atom_id res chain seq x y z
N MET A 1 -7.95 -16.24 -14.48
CA MET A 1 -6.69 -15.93 -13.80
C MET A 1 -6.97 -15.29 -12.45
N ALA A 2 -6.16 -15.61 -11.48
CA ALA A 2 -6.35 -15.09 -10.13
C ALA A 2 -5.97 -13.62 -10.04
N LYS A 3 -6.79 -12.86 -9.35
CA LYS A 3 -6.44 -11.49 -8.98
C LYS A 3 -5.34 -11.51 -7.93
N ALA A 4 -4.72 -10.39 -7.68
CA ALA A 4 -3.70 -10.26 -6.66
C ALA A 4 -3.98 -9.05 -5.79
N TYR A 5 -3.47 -9.10 -4.58
CA TYR A 5 -3.70 -8.05 -3.60
C TYR A 5 -2.37 -7.52 -3.09
N LEU A 6 -2.22 -6.22 -3.16
CA LEU A 6 -1.09 -5.52 -2.58
C LEU A 6 -1.50 -5.10 -1.18
N VAL A 7 -0.77 -5.58 -0.19
CA VAL A 7 -1.09 -5.33 1.21
C VAL A 7 0.03 -4.55 1.86
N ALA A 8 -0.30 -3.42 2.45
CA ALA A 8 0.63 -2.61 3.21
C ALA A 8 0.21 -2.63 4.67
N VAL A 9 1.15 -2.96 5.55
CA VAL A 9 0.92 -3.00 6.99
C VAL A 9 1.90 -2.01 7.62
N TYR A 10 1.37 -0.96 8.21
CA TYR A 10 2.18 0.08 8.84
C TYR A 10 2.29 -0.19 10.33
N TYR A 11 3.42 -0.71 10.76
CA TYR A 11 3.66 -1.02 12.17
C TYR A 11 3.79 0.25 13.01
N LYS A 12 4.46 1.25 12.46
CA LYS A 12 4.71 2.51 13.14
C LYS A 12 4.72 3.66 12.15
N ILE A 13 4.05 4.74 12.50
CA ILE A 13 4.06 5.97 11.72
C ILE A 13 4.86 6.99 12.51
N HIS A 14 6.05 7.35 12.00
CA HIS A 14 6.94 8.30 12.65
C HIS A 14 6.68 9.74 12.20
N ASP A 15 6.25 9.92 10.95
CA ASP A 15 6.04 11.24 10.36
C ASP A 15 4.76 11.23 9.54
N VAL A 16 3.71 11.80 10.13
CA VAL A 16 2.37 11.85 9.52
C VAL A 16 2.37 12.66 8.22
N GLU A 17 3.17 13.74 8.17
CA GLU A 17 3.23 14.58 6.97
C GLU A 17 3.84 13.83 5.79
N LYS A 18 4.90 13.05 6.03
CA LYS A 18 5.49 12.21 4.98
C LYS A 18 4.49 11.19 4.47
N LEU A 19 3.74 10.57 5.37
CA LEU A 19 2.70 9.60 4.98
C LEU A 19 1.61 10.26 4.14
N LYS A 20 1.18 11.45 4.53
CA LYS A 20 0.16 12.20 3.82
C LYS A 20 0.62 12.59 2.42
N ASN A 21 1.84 13.10 2.30
CA ASN A 21 2.41 13.49 1.01
C ASN A 21 2.61 12.28 0.09
N TYR A 22 3.07 11.17 0.66
CA TYR A 22 3.20 9.92 -0.06
C TYR A 22 1.82 9.46 -0.57
N GLY A 23 0.81 9.42 0.29
CA GLY A 23 -0.52 8.93 -0.07
C GLY A 23 -1.17 9.74 -1.18
N ALA A 24 -0.94 11.05 -1.19
CA ALA A 24 -1.49 11.92 -2.22
C ALA A 24 -1.00 11.55 -3.63
N ASP A 25 0.21 11.01 -3.74
CA ASP A 25 0.81 10.61 -5.02
C ASP A 25 0.70 9.10 -5.27
N ALA A 26 0.83 8.30 -4.22
CA ALA A 26 0.85 6.84 -4.35
C ALA A 26 -0.48 6.27 -4.83
N LEU A 27 -1.59 6.76 -4.30
CA LEU A 27 -2.90 6.25 -4.67
C LEU A 27 -3.20 6.48 -6.15
N PRO A 28 -3.04 7.71 -6.69
CA PRO A 28 -3.21 7.92 -8.14
C PRO A 28 -2.27 7.06 -8.97
N ALA A 29 -1.02 6.88 -8.55
CA ALA A 29 -0.05 6.05 -9.28
C ALA A 29 -0.51 4.60 -9.37
N MET A 30 -1.02 4.05 -8.26
CA MET A 30 -1.52 2.67 -8.23
C MET A 30 -2.77 2.52 -9.09
N MET A 31 -3.70 3.46 -9.01
CA MET A 31 -4.94 3.42 -9.79
C MET A 31 -4.67 3.56 -11.28
N ALA A 32 -3.72 4.41 -11.67
CA ALA A 32 -3.32 4.57 -13.07
C ALA A 32 -2.70 3.29 -13.65
N ASN A 33 -2.21 2.39 -12.79
CA ASN A 33 -1.63 1.12 -13.20
C ASN A 33 -2.55 -0.08 -12.91
N GLY A 34 -3.85 0.17 -12.83
CA GLY A 34 -4.85 -0.89 -12.73
C GLY A 34 -5.22 -1.31 -11.31
N GLY A 35 -4.77 -0.58 -10.31
CA GLY A 35 -5.10 -0.89 -8.92
C GLY A 35 -6.44 -0.33 -8.50
N THR A 36 -7.11 -1.04 -7.60
CA THR A 36 -8.34 -0.59 -6.96
C THR A 36 -8.14 -0.67 -5.46
N ALA A 37 -8.34 0.45 -4.76
CA ALA A 37 -8.23 0.46 -3.30
C ALA A 37 -9.48 -0.20 -2.71
N LEU A 38 -9.32 -1.32 -2.01
CA LEU A 38 -10.43 -2.04 -1.38
C LEU A 38 -10.63 -1.58 0.06
N ALA A 39 -9.53 -1.33 0.78
CA ALA A 39 -9.59 -0.86 2.15
C ALA A 39 -8.31 -0.10 2.44
N ARG A 40 -8.41 0.97 3.19
CA ARG A 40 -7.24 1.69 3.67
C ARG A 40 -7.63 2.58 4.85
N GLY A 41 -6.76 2.66 5.82
CA GLY A 41 -6.98 3.53 6.96
C GLY A 41 -6.43 2.97 8.25
N SER A 42 -6.78 3.65 9.33
CA SER A 42 -6.33 3.33 10.68
C SER A 42 -7.45 2.81 11.58
N ASN A 43 -8.65 2.64 11.03
CA ASN A 43 -9.80 2.11 11.79
C ASN A 43 -9.75 0.58 11.75
N ILE A 44 -8.89 0.04 12.59
CA ILE A 44 -8.57 -1.39 12.60
C ILE A 44 -9.21 -2.06 13.81
N SER A 45 -9.90 -3.18 13.57
CA SER A 45 -10.48 -3.99 14.65
C SER A 45 -9.51 -5.11 15.00
N GLU A 46 -9.03 -5.11 16.22
CA GLU A 46 -8.10 -6.11 16.71
C GLU A 46 -8.80 -7.45 16.94
N ILE A 47 -8.22 -8.51 16.42
CA ILE A 47 -8.71 -9.88 16.65
C ILE A 47 -7.67 -10.68 17.42
N GLU A 48 -6.46 -10.76 16.88
CA GLU A 48 -5.34 -11.45 17.51
C GLU A 48 -4.04 -10.69 17.28
N GLY A 49 -3.20 -10.69 18.27
CA GLY A 49 -1.87 -10.07 18.18
C GLY A 49 -1.93 -8.56 18.28
N VAL A 50 -0.80 -7.94 18.00
CA VAL A 50 -0.67 -6.50 18.06
C VAL A 50 -1.13 -5.90 16.72
N PRO A 51 -2.15 -5.05 16.71
CA PRO A 51 -2.63 -4.47 15.47
C PRO A 51 -1.65 -3.44 14.92
N PRO A 52 -1.58 -3.29 13.59
CA PRO A 52 -0.78 -2.22 13.00
C PRO A 52 -1.46 -0.87 13.22
N GLU A 53 -0.73 0.20 13.01
CA GLU A 53 -1.31 1.56 13.12
C GLU A 53 -2.15 1.91 11.89
N ARG A 54 -1.85 1.28 10.75
CA ARG A 54 -2.57 1.53 9.51
C ARG A 54 -2.39 0.33 8.58
N ALA A 55 -3.37 0.09 7.73
CA ALA A 55 -3.27 -0.93 6.69
C ALA A 55 -3.93 -0.47 5.40
N VAL A 56 -3.45 -1.01 4.29
CA VAL A 56 -4.00 -0.74 2.95
C VAL A 56 -4.09 -2.05 2.20
N VAL A 57 -5.21 -2.28 1.52
CA VAL A 57 -5.38 -3.42 0.63
C VAL A 57 -5.80 -2.90 -0.73
N GLY A 58 -4.99 -3.18 -1.74
CA GLY A 58 -5.29 -2.83 -3.12
C GLY A 58 -5.43 -4.08 -3.97
N GLU A 59 -6.34 -4.06 -4.94
CA GLU A 59 -6.58 -5.19 -5.84
C GLU A 59 -6.00 -4.90 -7.21
N PHE A 60 -5.36 -5.92 -7.79
CA PHE A 60 -4.83 -5.87 -9.15
C PHE A 60 -5.28 -7.12 -9.91
N GLU A 61 -5.23 -7.03 -11.23
CA GLU A 61 -5.63 -8.14 -12.10
C GLU A 61 -4.74 -9.36 -11.93
N SER A 62 -3.47 -9.16 -11.61
CA SER A 62 -2.49 -10.23 -11.46
C SER A 62 -1.34 -9.78 -10.57
N VAL A 63 -0.51 -10.75 -10.16
CA VAL A 63 0.72 -10.45 -9.41
C VAL A 63 1.65 -9.56 -10.23
N GLU A 64 1.77 -9.85 -11.53
CA GLU A 64 2.60 -9.07 -12.45
C GLU A 64 2.12 -7.63 -12.54
N ALA A 65 0.80 -7.42 -12.61
CA ALA A 65 0.22 -6.08 -12.66
C ALA A 65 0.54 -5.30 -11.38
N ALA A 66 0.44 -5.95 -10.22
CA ALA A 66 0.76 -5.32 -8.94
C ALA A 66 2.24 -4.94 -8.87
N LYS A 67 3.13 -5.82 -9.29
CA LYS A 67 4.57 -5.54 -9.33
C LYS A 67 4.91 -4.42 -10.29
N LYS A 68 4.25 -4.40 -11.45
CA LYS A 68 4.44 -3.34 -12.44
C LYS A 68 4.02 -1.99 -11.88
N ALA A 69 2.90 -1.95 -11.15
CA ALA A 69 2.44 -0.72 -10.50
C ALA A 69 3.45 -0.24 -9.46
N TYR A 70 3.96 -1.15 -8.65
CA TYR A 70 4.97 -0.81 -7.65
C TYR A 70 6.25 -0.26 -8.30
N ASN A 71 6.66 -0.84 -9.41
CA ASN A 71 7.88 -0.44 -10.10
C ASN A 71 7.68 0.73 -11.06
N SER A 72 6.46 1.26 -11.16
CA SER A 72 6.20 2.42 -12.02
C SER A 72 6.99 3.63 -11.52
N GLU A 73 7.35 4.50 -12.45
CA GLU A 73 8.10 5.71 -12.13
C GLU A 73 7.34 6.60 -11.16
N ALA A 74 6.03 6.73 -11.38
CA ALA A 74 5.18 7.54 -10.52
C ALA A 74 5.13 7.02 -9.08
N TYR A 75 5.00 5.71 -8.91
CA TYR A 75 4.97 5.14 -7.56
C TYR A 75 6.34 5.27 -6.87
N GLN A 76 7.42 4.99 -7.57
CA GLN A 76 8.76 5.10 -6.99
C GLN A 76 9.08 6.54 -6.58
N ALA A 77 8.61 7.52 -7.33
CA ALA A 77 8.73 8.92 -6.96
C ALA A 77 7.95 9.24 -5.68
N ALA A 78 6.71 8.70 -5.58
CA ALA A 78 5.91 8.86 -4.37
C ALA A 78 6.56 8.22 -3.15
N LYS A 79 7.12 7.03 -3.33
CA LYS A 79 7.77 6.26 -2.28
C LYS A 79 8.92 7.03 -1.62
N LYS A 80 9.65 7.81 -2.39
CA LYS A 80 10.74 8.62 -1.84
C LYS A 80 10.28 9.61 -0.78
N LYS A 81 9.04 10.10 -0.90
CA LYS A 81 8.47 11.03 0.08
C LYS A 81 8.20 10.36 1.42
N LEU A 82 8.14 9.03 1.44
CA LEU A 82 7.84 8.26 2.64
C LEU A 82 9.09 7.84 3.40
N GLU A 83 10.27 7.92 2.81
CA GLU A 83 11.51 7.46 3.42
C GLU A 83 11.72 8.03 4.82
N GLY A 84 11.99 7.14 5.78
CA GLY A 84 12.19 7.51 7.17
C GLY A 84 10.92 7.87 7.93
N GLY A 85 9.76 7.83 7.28
CA GLY A 85 8.51 8.25 7.90
C GLY A 85 7.70 7.13 8.55
N VAL A 86 7.97 5.88 8.21
CA VAL A 86 7.20 4.73 8.70
C VAL A 86 8.06 3.48 8.81
N ASP A 87 7.58 2.53 9.60
CA ASP A 87 8.05 1.14 9.60
C ASP A 87 6.89 0.33 9.05
N ARG A 88 7.07 -0.28 7.88
CA ARG A 88 5.98 -1.01 7.24
C ARG A 88 6.48 -2.27 6.54
N MET A 89 5.52 -3.16 6.29
CA MET A 89 5.71 -4.31 5.41
C MET A 89 4.77 -4.13 4.21
N LEU A 90 5.26 -4.45 3.04
CA LEU A 90 4.50 -4.38 1.79
C LEU A 90 4.70 -5.69 1.05
N PHE A 91 3.60 -6.33 0.67
CA PHE A 91 3.70 -7.58 -0.08
C PHE A 91 2.52 -7.74 -1.02
N VAL A 92 2.67 -8.68 -1.95
CA VAL A 92 1.60 -9.05 -2.88
C VAL A 92 1.25 -10.51 -2.62
N ILE A 93 -0.03 -10.79 -2.49
CA ILE A 93 -0.54 -12.15 -2.36
C ILE A 93 -1.51 -12.44 -3.49
N GLU A 94 -1.35 -13.60 -4.12
CA GLU A 94 -2.25 -14.04 -5.17
C GLU A 94 -3.59 -14.44 -4.56
N GLY A 95 -4.68 -14.04 -5.21
CA GLY A 95 -6.02 -14.40 -4.76
C GLY A 95 -6.33 -15.87 -4.95
N SER A 96 -7.31 -16.34 -4.23
CA SER A 96 -7.75 -17.74 -4.29
C SER A 96 -8.44 -18.08 -5.59
#